data_51d3c686adf9f42741ed422f1c5f13d5
#
_entry.id   51d3c686adf9f42741ed422f1c5f13d5
#
_cell.length_a   1.000
_cell.length_b   1.000
_cell.length_c   1.000
_cell.angle_alpha   90.00
_cell.angle_beta   90.00
_cell.angle_gamma   90.00
#
_symmetry.space_group_name_H-M   'P 1'
#
loop_
_entity.id
_entity.type
_entity.pdbx_description
1 polymer ?
#
loop_
_entity_poly.entity_id
_entity_poly.type
_entity_poly.pdbx_seq_one_letter_code
_entity_poly.pdbx_strand_id
1 'polypeptide(L)'
;MFVLLAVGGGLGSAWYMIEAGSRLSTRSSGPWITWSAAGRSDADPYTRAHTVRNGLLPLASTLEITYQAKADSRGGRLHSGCEYTIVMDNLGGTWWSLAAFDGQGGLMPNAAERYAFNSANVMREPDGRAIIALARDARPGNWLPISGSRVNLVLTVQDPAWAAAVYEGGAKPLPAIQRLACR
;
A
#
# COMPACT_ATOMS: atom_id res chain seq x y z
N MET A 1 37.41 -12.37 -13.62
CA MET A 1 36.04 -12.53 -14.13
C MET A 1 35.07 -13.08 -13.07
N PHE A 2 35.36 -14.22 -12.41
CA PHE A 2 34.52 -14.81 -11.37
C PHE A 2 34.20 -13.88 -10.21
N VAL A 3 35.18 -13.13 -9.68
CA VAL A 3 34.95 -12.19 -8.57
C VAL A 3 33.97 -11.08 -8.94
N LEU A 4 34.08 -10.52 -10.14
CA LEU A 4 33.18 -9.49 -10.61
C LEU A 4 31.71 -10.02 -10.77
N LEU A 5 31.55 -11.24 -11.28
CA LEU A 5 30.28 -11.89 -11.38
C LEU A 5 29.68 -12.21 -10.00
N ALA A 6 30.49 -12.71 -9.07
CA ALA A 6 30.05 -13.04 -7.71
C ALA A 6 29.63 -11.77 -6.94
N VAL A 7 30.45 -10.73 -6.97
CA VAL A 7 30.16 -9.47 -6.27
C VAL A 7 29.00 -8.73 -6.94
N GLY A 8 29.05 -8.57 -8.27
CA GLY A 8 27.99 -7.88 -9.02
C GLY A 8 26.65 -8.60 -8.94
N GLY A 9 26.65 -9.92 -9.10
CA GLY A 9 25.44 -10.74 -8.97
C GLY A 9 24.90 -10.75 -7.54
N GLY A 10 25.78 -10.86 -6.54
CA GLY A 10 25.39 -10.82 -5.13
C GLY A 10 24.78 -9.49 -4.71
N LEU A 11 25.43 -8.37 -5.03
CA LEU A 11 24.92 -7.04 -4.73
C LEU A 11 23.63 -6.73 -5.51
N GLY A 12 23.59 -7.09 -6.81
CA GLY A 12 22.41 -6.88 -7.64
C GLY A 12 21.19 -7.67 -7.16
N SER A 13 21.38 -8.93 -6.78
CA SER A 13 20.29 -9.75 -6.22
C SER A 13 19.84 -9.25 -4.85
N ALA A 14 20.74 -8.87 -3.98
CA ALA A 14 20.41 -8.30 -2.67
C ALA A 14 19.63 -6.98 -2.82
N TRP A 15 20.07 -6.11 -3.73
CA TRP A 15 19.35 -4.88 -4.04
C TRP A 15 17.93 -5.14 -4.54
N TYR A 16 17.80 -6.07 -5.50
CA TYR A 16 16.49 -6.45 -6.03
C TYR A 16 15.55 -6.98 -4.94
N MET A 17 16.06 -7.83 -4.04
CA MET A 17 15.30 -8.37 -2.92
C MET A 17 14.83 -7.30 -1.92
N ILE A 18 15.64 -6.26 -1.69
CA ILE A 18 15.28 -5.13 -0.82
C ILE A 18 14.20 -4.24 -1.46
N GLU A 19 14.29 -3.99 -2.78
CA GLU A 19 13.35 -3.10 -3.47
C GLU A 19 12.01 -3.77 -3.79
N ALA A 20 12.05 -4.93 -4.40
CA ALA A 20 10.88 -5.61 -4.92
C ALA A 20 10.29 -6.65 -3.95
N GLY A 21 11.11 -7.10 -3.00
CA GLY A 21 10.78 -8.25 -2.18
C GLY A 21 10.83 -9.56 -2.96
N SER A 22 10.46 -10.62 -2.31
CA SER A 22 10.33 -11.95 -2.90
C SER A 22 9.07 -12.63 -2.35
N ARG A 23 8.71 -13.78 -2.91
CA ARG A 23 7.63 -14.62 -2.38
C ARG A 23 7.89 -15.09 -0.93
N LEU A 24 9.12 -15.00 -0.45
CA LEU A 24 9.48 -15.33 0.93
C LEU A 24 9.27 -14.15 1.90
N SER A 25 9.46 -12.92 1.42
CA SER A 25 9.37 -11.70 2.23
C SER A 25 8.08 -10.90 2.03
N THR A 26 7.35 -11.13 0.91
CA THR A 26 6.13 -10.39 0.60
C THR A 26 4.96 -11.33 0.31
N ARG A 27 3.75 -10.85 0.60
CA ARG A 27 2.49 -11.50 0.22
C ARG A 27 1.68 -10.52 -0.63
N SER A 28 0.99 -11.03 -1.64
CA SER A 28 0.11 -10.24 -2.50
C SER A 28 -1.33 -10.70 -2.37
N SER A 29 -2.26 -9.75 -2.36
CA SER A 29 -3.70 -9.97 -2.43
C SER A 29 -4.28 -8.97 -3.44
N GLY A 30 -4.58 -9.43 -4.66
CA GLY A 30 -4.89 -8.56 -5.78
C GLY A 30 -3.76 -7.56 -6.06
N PRO A 31 -4.04 -6.25 -6.14
CA PRO A 31 -3.02 -5.22 -6.37
C PRO A 31 -2.18 -4.89 -5.12
N TRP A 32 -2.57 -5.38 -3.96
CA TRP A 32 -1.96 -5.06 -2.68
C TRP A 32 -0.82 -6.00 -2.33
N ILE A 33 0.28 -5.44 -1.86
CA ILE A 33 1.47 -6.16 -1.42
C ILE A 33 1.75 -5.76 0.03
N THR A 34 2.02 -6.74 0.88
CA THR A 34 2.50 -6.52 2.26
C THR A 34 3.80 -7.26 2.49
N TRP A 35 4.68 -6.70 3.31
CA TRP A 35 5.88 -7.34 3.78
C TRP A 35 5.54 -8.22 4.99
N SER A 36 5.67 -9.52 4.82
CA SER A 36 5.15 -10.52 5.77
C SER A 36 5.80 -10.47 7.15
N ALA A 37 7.00 -9.93 7.26
CA ALA A 37 7.75 -9.81 8.51
C ALA A 37 7.91 -8.36 9.00
N ALA A 38 7.25 -7.37 8.36
CA ALA A 38 7.31 -5.98 8.83
C ALA A 38 6.75 -5.85 10.25
N GLY A 39 7.45 -5.10 11.11
CA GLY A 39 7.07 -4.93 12.52
C GLY A 39 7.33 -6.16 13.43
N ARG A 40 8.01 -7.20 12.94
CA ARG A 40 8.39 -8.37 13.73
C ARG A 40 9.82 -8.23 14.25
N SER A 41 10.06 -8.73 15.47
CA SER A 41 11.40 -8.77 16.06
C SER A 41 12.34 -9.76 15.34
N ASP A 42 11.77 -10.80 14.71
CA ASP A 42 12.47 -11.84 13.94
C ASP A 42 12.44 -11.59 12.43
N ALA A 43 12.17 -10.34 12.00
CA ALA A 43 12.15 -9.98 10.58
C ALA A 43 13.45 -10.36 9.88
N ASP A 44 13.34 -10.89 8.66
CA ASP A 44 14.47 -11.22 7.82
C ASP A 44 15.29 -9.96 7.41
N PRO A 45 16.58 -10.10 7.05
CA PRO A 45 17.45 -8.98 6.72
C PRO A 45 16.93 -8.11 5.58
N TYR A 46 16.25 -8.66 4.59
CA TYR A 46 15.73 -7.92 3.45
C TYR A 46 14.54 -7.05 3.85
N THR A 47 13.62 -7.58 4.67
CA THR A 47 12.51 -6.81 5.24
C THR A 47 13.03 -5.66 6.10
N ARG A 48 14.03 -5.91 6.96
CA ARG A 48 14.66 -4.86 7.78
C ARG A 48 15.30 -3.78 6.93
N ALA A 49 16.09 -4.18 5.92
CA ALA A 49 16.74 -3.25 5.01
C ALA A 49 15.73 -2.41 4.22
N HIS A 50 14.66 -3.04 3.72
CA HIS A 50 13.55 -2.34 3.05
C HIS A 50 12.93 -1.29 3.97
N THR A 51 12.60 -1.67 5.20
CA THR A 51 11.98 -0.79 6.19
C THR A 51 12.83 0.43 6.50
N VAL A 52 14.12 0.21 6.81
CA VAL A 52 15.06 1.28 7.13
C VAL A 52 15.29 2.20 5.92
N ARG A 53 15.50 1.62 4.73
CA ARG A 53 15.73 2.38 3.50
C ARG A 53 14.59 3.30 3.12
N ASN A 54 13.35 2.86 3.34
CA ASN A 54 12.15 3.64 3.03
C ASN A 54 11.69 4.53 4.20
N GLY A 55 12.47 4.62 5.28
CA GLY A 55 12.12 5.42 6.45
C GLY A 55 10.83 4.97 7.13
N LEU A 56 10.44 3.70 6.97
CA LEU A 56 9.22 3.16 7.55
C LEU A 56 9.46 2.82 9.02
N LEU A 57 8.47 3.13 9.85
CA LEU A 57 8.44 2.79 11.28
C LEU A 57 7.19 1.93 11.55
N PRO A 58 7.18 0.68 11.11
CA PRO A 58 6.02 -0.18 11.30
C PRO A 58 5.80 -0.42 12.80
N LEU A 59 4.55 -0.37 13.21
CA LEU A 59 4.15 -0.84 14.53
C LEU A 59 4.37 -2.36 14.64
N ALA A 60 4.22 -2.87 15.86
CA ALA A 60 4.30 -4.31 16.06
C ALA A 60 3.31 -5.05 15.15
N SER A 61 3.77 -6.09 14.49
CA SER A 61 2.99 -6.89 13.55
C SER A 61 1.72 -7.53 14.13
N THR A 62 1.63 -7.59 15.46
CA THR A 62 0.43 -8.02 16.18
C THR A 62 -0.67 -6.96 16.24
N LEU A 63 -0.36 -5.71 15.92
CA LEU A 63 -1.29 -4.58 16.01
C LEU A 63 -1.68 -4.02 14.65
N GLU A 64 -0.74 -4.06 13.69
CA GLU A 64 -0.87 -3.35 12.42
C GLU A 64 -0.36 -4.17 11.24
N ILE A 65 -1.04 -4.02 10.11
CA ILE A 65 -0.54 -4.46 8.81
C ILE A 65 -0.64 -3.31 7.83
N THR A 66 0.44 -3.10 7.09
CA THR A 66 0.52 -2.12 6.00
C THR A 66 0.56 -2.84 4.66
N TYR A 67 -0.32 -2.42 3.77
CA TYR A 67 -0.40 -2.86 2.37
C TYR A 67 -0.03 -1.71 1.44
N GLN A 68 0.70 -2.02 0.39
CA GLN A 68 1.04 -1.06 -0.66
C GLN A 68 0.47 -1.53 -2.00
N ALA A 69 -0.05 -0.58 -2.80
CA ALA A 69 -0.46 -0.87 -4.16
C ALA A 69 0.14 0.16 -5.12
N LYS A 70 0.83 -0.34 -6.16
CA LYS A 70 1.43 0.44 -7.25
C LYS A 70 0.72 0.21 -8.58
N ALA A 71 -0.30 -0.65 -8.58
CA ALA A 71 -1.11 -1.02 -9.73
C ALA A 71 -2.59 -1.09 -9.37
N ASP A 72 -3.46 -0.99 -10.36
CA ASP A 72 -4.89 -1.23 -10.22
C ASP A 72 -5.20 -2.74 -10.19
N SER A 73 -6.45 -3.10 -9.97
CA SER A 73 -6.89 -4.50 -9.90
C SER A 73 -6.79 -5.25 -11.24
N ARG A 74 -6.48 -4.55 -12.35
CA ARG A 74 -6.20 -5.14 -13.67
C ARG A 74 -4.70 -5.25 -13.96
N GLY A 75 -3.84 -4.86 -13.00
CA GLY A 75 -2.39 -4.88 -13.14
C GLY A 75 -1.78 -3.64 -13.82
N GLY A 76 -2.58 -2.65 -14.19
CA GLY A 76 -2.10 -1.39 -14.76
C GLY A 76 -1.49 -0.49 -13.68
N ARG A 77 -0.31 0.08 -13.94
CA ARG A 77 0.33 0.99 -12.98
C ARG A 77 -0.55 2.18 -12.65
N LEU A 78 -0.58 2.55 -11.38
CA LEU A 78 -1.28 3.74 -10.92
C LEU A 78 -0.54 5.00 -11.37
N HIS A 79 -1.30 5.93 -11.96
CA HIS A 79 -0.78 7.16 -12.53
C HIS A 79 -1.78 8.30 -12.35
N SER A 80 -1.30 9.50 -12.01
CA SER A 80 -2.16 10.65 -11.76
C SER A 80 -2.90 11.21 -12.99
N GLY A 81 -2.56 10.74 -14.18
CA GLY A 81 -3.33 11.00 -15.40
C GLY A 81 -4.60 10.16 -15.54
N CYS A 82 -4.82 9.20 -14.64
CA CYS A 82 -6.02 8.37 -14.62
C CYS A 82 -6.82 8.60 -13.35
N GLU A 83 -8.10 8.30 -13.41
CA GLU A 83 -9.03 8.33 -12.29
C GLU A 83 -9.31 6.92 -11.81
N TYR A 84 -9.43 6.75 -10.50
CA TYR A 84 -9.69 5.45 -9.88
C TYR A 84 -10.77 5.56 -8.83
N THR A 85 -11.50 4.46 -8.65
CA THR A 85 -12.44 4.29 -7.54
C THR A 85 -11.95 3.13 -6.66
N ILE A 86 -11.94 3.36 -5.36
CA ILE A 86 -11.65 2.35 -4.35
C ILE A 86 -12.89 2.18 -3.51
N VAL A 87 -13.44 0.96 -3.49
CA VAL A 87 -14.58 0.63 -2.65
C VAL A 87 -14.04 -0.04 -1.39
N MET A 88 -14.16 0.70 -0.29
CA MET A 88 -13.80 0.23 1.04
C MET A 88 -15.03 -0.44 1.64
N ASP A 89 -15.08 -1.75 1.60
CA ASP A 89 -16.05 -2.52 2.38
C ASP A 89 -15.75 -2.36 3.87
N ASN A 90 -16.66 -2.83 4.72
CA ASN A 90 -16.40 -2.84 6.14
C ASN A 90 -15.23 -3.79 6.45
N LEU A 91 -14.03 -3.24 6.61
CA LEU A 91 -12.81 -3.99 6.89
C LEU A 91 -12.80 -4.62 8.31
N GLY A 92 -13.93 -4.54 9.03
CA GLY A 92 -14.03 -5.04 10.40
C GLY A 92 -13.45 -4.08 11.44
N GLY A 93 -14.14 -3.87 12.43
CA GLY A 93 -14.04 -3.30 13.78
C GLY A 93 -12.99 -2.29 14.16
N THR A 94 -11.83 -2.19 13.59
CA THR A 94 -10.78 -1.35 14.12
C THR A 94 -10.48 -0.15 13.21
N TRP A 95 -9.34 0.35 13.25
CA TRP A 95 -8.96 1.54 12.53
C TRP A 95 -8.22 1.18 11.22
N TRP A 96 -8.49 1.93 10.17
CA TRP A 96 -7.72 1.87 8.93
C TRP A 96 -7.46 3.28 8.39
N SER A 97 -6.40 3.42 7.60
CA SER A 97 -6.14 4.60 6.78
C SER A 97 -5.70 4.22 5.38
N LEU A 98 -6.11 5.02 4.41
CA LEU A 98 -5.70 4.95 3.03
C LEU A 98 -5.05 6.28 2.63
N ALA A 99 -3.78 6.25 2.28
CA ALA A 99 -3.00 7.41 1.88
C ALA A 99 -2.43 7.25 0.47
N ALA A 100 -2.23 8.37 -0.23
CA ALA A 100 -1.62 8.40 -1.54
C ALA A 100 -0.25 9.09 -1.49
N PHE A 101 0.76 8.43 -2.05
CA PHE A 101 2.14 8.91 -2.13
C PHE A 101 2.61 8.95 -3.59
N ASP A 102 3.61 9.74 -3.87
CA ASP A 102 4.29 9.76 -5.16
C ASP A 102 5.17 8.52 -5.39
N GLY A 103 5.82 8.45 -6.54
CA GLY A 103 6.73 7.35 -6.88
C GLY A 103 7.99 7.26 -6.02
N GLN A 104 8.29 8.28 -5.22
CA GLN A 104 9.45 8.38 -4.32
C GLN A 104 9.07 8.20 -2.84
N GLY A 105 7.79 8.03 -2.54
CA GLY A 105 7.28 7.87 -1.18
C GLY A 105 6.99 9.19 -0.47
N GLY A 106 6.99 10.31 -1.19
CA GLY A 106 6.60 11.62 -0.68
C GLY A 106 5.08 11.84 -0.75
N LEU A 107 4.55 12.65 0.17
CA LEU A 107 3.17 13.12 0.08
C LEU A 107 3.00 14.02 -1.14
N MET A 108 1.90 13.86 -1.87
CA MET A 108 1.60 14.67 -3.06
C MET A 108 1.00 16.01 -2.65
N PRO A 109 1.68 17.16 -2.86
CA PRO A 109 1.11 18.46 -2.58
C PRO A 109 -0.19 18.69 -3.35
N ASN A 110 -1.22 19.17 -2.65
CA ASN A 110 -2.51 19.47 -3.24
C ASN A 110 -3.20 20.62 -2.49
N ALA A 111 -4.01 21.41 -3.21
CA ALA A 111 -4.67 22.58 -2.65
C ALA A 111 -5.74 22.27 -1.57
N ALA A 112 -6.19 21.02 -1.49
CA ALA A 112 -7.15 20.59 -0.47
C ALA A 112 -6.45 20.14 0.83
N GLU A 113 -5.12 20.11 0.86
CA GLU A 113 -4.30 19.59 1.98
C GLU A 113 -4.77 18.22 2.48
N ARG A 114 -5.30 17.41 1.55
CA ARG A 114 -5.87 16.10 1.86
C ARG A 114 -4.95 15.01 1.34
N TYR A 115 -4.38 14.23 2.24
CA TYR A 115 -3.39 13.21 1.93
C TYR A 115 -3.88 11.79 2.22
N ALA A 116 -4.93 11.66 3.03
CA ALA A 116 -5.47 10.37 3.43
C ALA A 116 -6.95 10.45 3.81
N PHE A 117 -7.61 9.31 3.73
CA PHE A 117 -8.84 9.01 4.44
C PHE A 117 -8.60 7.92 5.48
N ASN A 118 -9.39 7.93 6.54
CA ASN A 118 -9.39 6.87 7.55
C ASN A 118 -10.81 6.50 7.96
N SER A 119 -10.94 5.46 8.76
CA SER A 119 -12.24 4.92 9.21
C SER A 119 -13.11 5.93 9.96
N ALA A 120 -12.49 6.99 10.54
CA ALA A 120 -13.20 8.00 11.32
C ALA A 120 -13.65 9.22 10.49
N ASN A 121 -12.96 9.54 9.37
CA ASN A 121 -13.25 10.74 8.58
C ASN A 121 -13.86 10.46 7.20
N VAL A 122 -13.97 9.20 6.81
CA VAL A 122 -14.57 8.81 5.53
C VAL A 122 -16.10 8.90 5.60
N MET A 123 -16.74 9.48 4.58
CA MET A 123 -18.19 9.41 4.42
C MET A 123 -18.57 8.01 3.94
N ARG A 124 -19.57 7.41 4.60
CA ARG A 124 -20.07 6.08 4.26
C ARG A 124 -21.41 6.18 3.56
N GLU A 125 -21.62 5.26 2.63
CA GLU A 125 -22.90 5.00 2.01
C GLU A 125 -23.89 4.37 3.02
N PRO A 126 -25.20 4.38 2.76
CA PRO A 126 -26.20 3.78 3.66
C PRO A 126 -25.96 2.29 3.95
N ASP A 127 -25.27 1.57 3.06
CA ASP A 127 -24.89 0.17 3.23
C ASP A 127 -23.60 -0.04 4.03
N GLY A 128 -23.01 1.05 4.54
CA GLY A 128 -21.78 1.05 5.34
C GLY A 128 -20.49 1.05 4.55
N ARG A 129 -20.53 0.92 3.23
CA ARG A 129 -19.34 1.01 2.37
C ARG A 129 -18.87 2.46 2.26
N ALA A 130 -17.60 2.66 1.98
CA ALA A 130 -17.04 3.96 1.63
C ALA A 130 -16.46 3.91 0.22
N ILE A 131 -16.84 4.84 -0.61
CA ILE A 131 -16.31 4.98 -1.97
C ILE A 131 -15.31 6.13 -1.95
N ILE A 132 -14.06 5.85 -2.31
CA ILE A 132 -12.99 6.86 -2.37
C ILE A 132 -12.59 7.03 -3.83
N ALA A 133 -12.75 8.26 -4.33
CA ALA A 133 -12.31 8.65 -5.66
C ALA A 133 -10.88 9.18 -5.61
N LEU A 134 -9.98 8.59 -6.40
CA LEU A 134 -8.65 9.15 -6.64
C LEU A 134 -8.68 9.87 -7.98
N ALA A 135 -8.44 11.16 -7.97
CA ALA A 135 -8.42 11.98 -9.16
C ALA A 135 -7.58 13.24 -8.96
N ARG A 136 -7.07 13.81 -10.07
CA ARG A 136 -6.40 15.10 -10.04
C ARG A 136 -7.37 16.23 -9.74
N ASP A 137 -8.52 16.18 -10.38
CA ASP A 137 -9.58 17.18 -10.23
C ASP A 137 -10.55 16.78 -9.12
N ALA A 138 -11.14 17.77 -8.46
CA ALA A 138 -12.11 17.55 -7.38
C ALA A 138 -13.29 16.68 -7.84
N ARG A 139 -13.67 15.76 -6.97
CA ARG A 139 -14.81 14.86 -7.15
C ARG A 139 -15.76 14.96 -5.96
N PRO A 140 -17.07 14.77 -6.17
CA PRO A 140 -18.01 14.67 -5.05
C PRO A 140 -17.67 13.51 -4.11
N GLY A 141 -17.98 13.66 -2.84
CA GLY A 141 -17.79 12.62 -1.85
C GLY A 141 -16.35 12.54 -1.30
N ASN A 142 -15.89 11.31 -1.04
CA ASN A 142 -14.53 11.10 -0.53
C ASN A 142 -13.53 11.19 -1.70
N TRP A 143 -13.05 12.37 -1.96
CA TRP A 143 -12.05 12.61 -2.99
C TRP A 143 -10.66 12.71 -2.37
N LEU A 144 -9.74 11.85 -2.80
CA LEU A 144 -8.33 11.85 -2.46
C LEU A 144 -7.55 12.40 -3.67
N PRO A 145 -6.99 13.60 -3.57
CA PRO A 145 -6.22 14.21 -4.66
C PRO A 145 -4.97 13.42 -4.99
N ILE A 146 -4.69 13.25 -6.27
CA ILE A 146 -3.43 12.68 -6.77
C ILE A 146 -2.80 13.64 -7.77
N SER A 147 -1.47 13.76 -7.73
CA SER A 147 -0.69 14.66 -8.59
C SER A 147 0.63 14.01 -9.05
N GLY A 148 1.44 14.74 -9.80
CA GLY A 148 2.71 14.20 -10.30
C GLY A 148 2.52 13.18 -11.41
N SER A 149 3.21 12.05 -11.35
CA SER A 149 3.15 11.00 -12.36
C SER A 149 2.74 9.64 -11.77
N ARG A 150 3.63 9.03 -10.98
CA ARG A 150 3.37 7.72 -10.36
C ARG A 150 2.63 7.91 -9.04
N VAL A 151 1.70 7.00 -8.77
CA VAL A 151 0.92 6.98 -7.53
C VAL A 151 1.18 5.66 -6.83
N ASN A 152 1.47 5.72 -5.54
CA ASN A 152 1.56 4.59 -4.65
C ASN A 152 0.49 4.76 -3.56
N LEU A 153 -0.33 3.75 -3.37
CA LEU A 153 -1.31 3.73 -2.29
C LEU A 153 -0.78 2.93 -1.11
N VAL A 154 -1.03 3.43 0.07
CA VAL A 154 -0.71 2.75 1.32
C VAL A 154 -1.99 2.60 2.12
N LEU A 155 -2.39 1.37 2.37
CA LEU A 155 -3.51 1.00 3.24
C LEU A 155 -2.94 0.41 4.52
N THR A 156 -3.18 1.07 5.63
CA THR A 156 -2.80 0.60 6.97
C THR A 156 -4.05 0.12 7.70
N VAL A 157 -4.00 -1.07 8.26
CA VAL A 157 -5.09 -1.66 9.06
C VAL A 157 -4.55 -1.95 10.45
N GLN A 158 -5.15 -1.32 11.45
CA GLN A 158 -4.85 -1.56 12.86
C GLN A 158 -5.97 -2.40 13.47
N ASP A 159 -5.76 -3.70 13.48
CA ASP A 159 -6.67 -4.70 14.02
C ASP A 159 -5.89 -5.96 14.39
N PRO A 160 -5.78 -6.30 15.69
CA PRO A 160 -5.05 -7.50 16.13
C PRO A 160 -5.60 -8.80 15.54
N ALA A 161 -6.93 -8.91 15.38
CA ALA A 161 -7.54 -10.11 14.81
C ALA A 161 -7.29 -10.20 13.30
N TRP A 162 -7.27 -9.05 12.60
CA TRP A 162 -6.88 -8.99 11.20
C TRP A 162 -5.41 -9.38 11.03
N ALA A 163 -4.54 -8.80 11.86
CA ALA A 163 -3.11 -9.08 11.84
C ALA A 163 -2.84 -10.57 12.06
N ALA A 164 -3.39 -11.18 13.11
CA ALA A 164 -3.26 -12.59 13.41
C ALA A 164 -3.68 -13.47 12.23
N ALA A 165 -4.87 -13.22 11.66
CA ALA A 165 -5.38 -14.00 10.53
C ALA A 165 -4.46 -13.95 9.31
N VAL A 166 -3.88 -12.78 8.99
CA VAL A 166 -2.95 -12.65 7.86
C VAL A 166 -1.63 -13.37 8.14
N TYR A 167 -1.10 -13.27 9.35
CA TYR A 167 0.15 -13.96 9.73
C TYR A 167 -0.01 -15.48 9.76
N GLU A 168 -1.18 -15.99 10.12
CA GLU A 168 -1.53 -17.42 10.05
C GLU A 168 -1.76 -17.93 8.63
N GLY A 169 -1.61 -17.08 7.63
CA GLY A 169 -1.75 -17.43 6.22
C GLY A 169 -3.16 -17.24 5.66
N GLY A 170 -4.06 -16.67 6.43
CA GLY A 170 -5.40 -16.30 5.97
C GLY A 170 -5.37 -15.16 4.97
N ALA A 171 -6.27 -15.22 3.99
CA ALA A 171 -6.52 -14.10 3.09
C ALA A 171 -7.68 -13.25 3.63
N LYS A 172 -7.47 -11.94 3.68
CA LYS A 172 -8.54 -10.99 3.99
C LYS A 172 -8.94 -10.24 2.71
N PRO A 173 -10.23 -9.96 2.50
CA PRO A 173 -10.67 -9.18 1.36
C PRO A 173 -10.12 -7.75 1.45
N LEU A 174 -9.33 -7.35 0.45
CA LEU A 174 -8.80 -6.01 0.33
C LEU A 174 -9.57 -5.24 -0.76
N PRO A 175 -9.67 -3.91 -0.65
CA PRO A 175 -10.45 -3.11 -1.58
C PRO A 175 -9.92 -3.21 -3.00
N ALA A 176 -10.84 -3.35 -3.97
CA ALA A 176 -10.47 -3.30 -5.37
C ALA A 176 -10.16 -1.86 -5.78
N ILE A 177 -9.13 -1.70 -6.61
CA ILE A 177 -8.74 -0.43 -7.22
C ILE A 177 -9.21 -0.47 -8.66
N GLN A 178 -10.30 0.22 -8.97
CA GLN A 178 -10.90 0.23 -10.30
C GLN A 178 -10.49 1.48 -11.06
N ARG A 179 -9.84 1.32 -12.20
CA ARG A 179 -9.54 2.43 -13.11
C ARG A 179 -10.78 2.79 -13.91
N LEU A 180 -11.15 4.07 -13.91
CA LEU A 180 -12.31 4.61 -14.63
C LEU A 180 -11.86 5.15 -15.99
N ALA A 181 -11.13 6.25 -16.01
CA ALA A 181 -10.71 6.95 -17.22
C ALA A 181 -9.25 7.42 -17.09
N CYS A 182 -8.58 7.61 -18.22
CA CYS A 182 -7.27 8.25 -18.31
C CYS A 182 -7.36 9.41 -19.31
N ARG A 183 -6.61 10.47 -19.04
CA ARG A 183 -6.44 11.64 -19.91
C ARG A 183 -5.10 11.60 -20.63
#